data_d378235dab6a9ff6a4d2a045ed792565
#
_entry.id   d378235dab6a9ff6a4d2a045ed792565
#
_cell.length_a   1.000
_cell.length_b   1.000
_cell.length_c   1.000
_cell.angle_alpha   90.00
_cell.angle_beta   90.00
_cell.angle_gamma   90.00
#
_symmetry.space_group_name_H-M   'P 1'
#
loop_
_entity.id
_entity.type
_entity.pdbx_description
1 polymer ?
#
loop_
_entity_poly.entity_id
_entity_poly.type
_entity_poly.pdbx_seq_one_letter_code
_entity_poly.pdbx_strand_id
1 'polypeptide(L)'
;NVICETAKLELEVRGQTTEANDYMLRRAQQIVKAAAEMQDCTVELQPMGHADALRCDWPLSSRVERVCKEALGLRVTHVNALGGGSEDFSCMSQRVQQQGGQAAYVGLLCACPAANHNDHFDFDEQALANGAAMFTAVTASLLA
;
A
#
# COMPACT_ATOMS: atom_id res chain seq x y z
N ASN A 1 -18.37 -32.45 -22.94
CA ASN A 1 -18.87 -33.28 -21.83
C ASN A 1 -17.72 -33.95 -21.04
N VAL A 2 -16.66 -33.22 -20.78
CA VAL A 2 -15.54 -33.69 -19.95
C VAL A 2 -15.52 -32.87 -18.66
N ILE A 3 -15.52 -33.54 -17.52
CA ILE A 3 -15.32 -32.91 -16.21
C ILE A 3 -13.82 -32.65 -16.08
N CYS A 4 -13.45 -31.42 -15.71
CA CYS A 4 -12.05 -31.07 -15.50
C CYS A 4 -11.52 -31.80 -14.26
N GLU A 5 -10.29 -32.32 -14.34
CA GLU A 5 -9.61 -32.98 -13.23
C GLU A 5 -9.03 -31.99 -12.23
N THR A 6 -8.66 -30.81 -12.72
CA THR A 6 -8.04 -29.76 -11.92
C THR A 6 -8.61 -28.38 -12.26
N ALA A 7 -8.70 -27.51 -11.26
CA ALA A 7 -9.04 -26.11 -11.42
C ALA A 7 -8.09 -25.24 -10.58
N LYS A 8 -7.70 -24.08 -11.12
CA LYS A 8 -6.93 -23.08 -10.41
C LYS A 8 -7.82 -21.89 -10.09
N LEU A 9 -7.79 -21.45 -8.83
CA LEU A 9 -8.47 -20.26 -8.38
C LEU A 9 -7.46 -19.29 -7.78
N GLU A 10 -7.42 -18.06 -8.29
CA GLU A 10 -6.61 -16.98 -7.72
C GLU A 10 -7.53 -16.03 -6.96
N LEU A 11 -7.18 -15.80 -5.70
CA LEU A 11 -7.96 -14.97 -4.77
C LEU A 11 -7.07 -13.91 -4.15
N GLU A 12 -7.64 -12.75 -3.92
CA GLU A 12 -7.04 -11.68 -3.15
C GLU A 12 -8.01 -11.23 -2.06
N VAL A 13 -7.46 -10.90 -0.89
CA VAL A 13 -8.20 -10.28 0.22
C VAL A 13 -7.54 -8.95 0.57
N ARG A 14 -8.35 -7.93 0.86
CA ARG A 14 -7.87 -6.60 1.24
C ARG A 14 -8.61 -6.11 2.47
N GLY A 15 -7.89 -5.98 3.58
CA GLY A 15 -8.39 -5.43 4.84
C GLY A 15 -7.93 -3.99 5.03
N GLN A 16 -8.71 -3.17 5.74
CA GLN A 16 -8.29 -1.80 6.10
C GLN A 16 -7.17 -1.77 7.15
N THR A 17 -7.04 -2.83 7.94
CA THR A 17 -5.93 -3.04 8.88
C THR A 17 -5.29 -4.38 8.64
N THR A 18 -4.06 -4.57 9.09
CA THR A 18 -3.34 -5.84 9.00
C THR A 18 -4.14 -6.95 9.67
N GLU A 19 -4.72 -6.71 10.86
CA GLU A 19 -5.52 -7.70 11.61
C GLU A 19 -6.78 -8.11 10.84
N ALA A 20 -7.47 -7.14 10.20
CA ALA A 20 -8.65 -7.42 9.38
C ALA A 20 -8.26 -8.24 8.14
N ASN A 21 -7.14 -7.91 7.51
CA ASN A 21 -6.62 -8.64 6.36
C ASN A 21 -6.26 -10.09 6.73
N ASP A 22 -5.56 -10.29 7.84
CA ASP A 22 -5.22 -11.61 8.37
C ASP A 22 -6.46 -12.44 8.72
N TYR A 23 -7.47 -11.79 9.30
CA TYR A 23 -8.75 -12.46 9.56
C TYR A 23 -9.40 -12.92 8.26
N MET A 24 -9.48 -12.03 7.26
CA MET A 24 -10.07 -12.36 5.96
C MET A 24 -9.32 -13.48 5.25
N LEU A 25 -7.98 -13.45 5.28
CA LEU A 25 -7.15 -14.49 4.69
C LEU A 25 -7.41 -15.87 5.32
N ARG A 26 -7.39 -15.92 6.67
CA ARG A 26 -7.69 -17.17 7.39
C ARG A 26 -9.09 -17.70 7.05
N ARG A 27 -10.09 -16.82 6.98
CA ARG A 27 -11.47 -17.20 6.62
C ARG A 27 -11.57 -17.69 5.19
N ALA A 28 -10.93 -17.01 4.23
CA ALA A 28 -10.88 -17.46 2.84
C ALA A 28 -10.28 -18.86 2.71
N GLN A 29 -9.14 -19.10 3.36
CA GLN A 29 -8.49 -20.43 3.38
C GLN A 29 -9.39 -21.52 3.99
N GLN A 30 -10.10 -21.21 5.07
CA GLN A 30 -11.05 -22.16 5.70
C GLN A 30 -12.21 -22.48 4.75
N ILE A 31 -12.77 -21.48 4.09
CA ILE A 31 -13.89 -21.64 3.13
C ILE A 31 -13.45 -22.51 1.96
N VAL A 32 -12.28 -22.23 1.37
CA VAL A 32 -11.76 -23.00 0.22
C VAL A 32 -11.54 -24.47 0.61
N LYS A 33 -10.97 -24.74 1.79
CA LYS A 33 -10.79 -26.12 2.30
C LYS A 33 -12.11 -26.82 2.50
N ALA A 34 -13.07 -26.18 3.16
CA ALA A 34 -14.40 -26.76 3.38
C ALA A 34 -15.17 -27.00 2.07
N ALA A 35 -15.05 -26.11 1.11
CA ALA A 35 -15.68 -26.26 -0.20
C ALA A 35 -15.10 -27.45 -0.98
N ALA A 36 -13.79 -27.67 -0.91
CA ALA A 36 -13.15 -28.83 -1.51
C ALA A 36 -13.63 -30.14 -0.84
N GLU A 37 -13.64 -30.18 0.48
CA GLU A 37 -14.11 -31.34 1.26
C GLU A 37 -15.57 -31.68 0.95
N MET A 38 -16.44 -30.68 0.81
CA MET A 38 -17.86 -30.91 0.43
C MET A 38 -18.04 -31.60 -0.92
N GLN A 39 -17.05 -31.60 -1.78
CA GLN A 39 -17.09 -32.18 -3.12
C GLN A 39 -16.09 -33.33 -3.30
N ASP A 40 -15.61 -33.90 -2.20
CA ASP A 40 -14.60 -34.96 -2.20
C ASP A 40 -13.34 -34.61 -3.03
N CYS A 41 -13.01 -33.32 -3.09
CA CYS A 41 -11.85 -32.78 -3.80
C CYS A 41 -10.69 -32.51 -2.83
N THR A 42 -9.47 -32.53 -3.36
CA THR A 42 -8.28 -32.05 -2.64
C THR A 42 -7.98 -30.60 -3.02
N VAL A 43 -7.39 -29.84 -2.11
CA VAL A 43 -6.97 -28.47 -2.38
C VAL A 43 -5.54 -28.24 -1.91
N GLU A 44 -4.76 -27.58 -2.75
CA GLU A 44 -3.46 -27.01 -2.40
C GLU A 44 -3.59 -25.49 -2.35
N LEU A 45 -3.08 -24.89 -1.28
CA LEU A 45 -3.07 -23.44 -1.08
C LEU A 45 -1.64 -22.92 -1.20
N GLN A 46 -1.41 -22.05 -2.19
CA GLN A 46 -0.11 -21.41 -2.40
C GLN A 46 -0.22 -19.90 -2.15
N PRO A 47 0.39 -19.38 -1.06
CA PRO A 47 0.49 -17.93 -0.88
C PRO A 47 1.32 -17.29 -2.00
N MET A 48 0.80 -16.23 -2.61
CA MET A 48 1.45 -15.53 -3.73
C MET A 48 2.14 -14.23 -3.30
N GLY A 49 1.65 -13.58 -2.23
CA GLY A 49 2.20 -12.34 -1.71
C GLY A 49 1.43 -11.86 -0.49
N HIS A 50 2.03 -10.91 0.20
CA HIS A 50 1.45 -10.24 1.37
C HIS A 50 2.01 -8.83 1.48
N ALA A 51 1.16 -7.87 1.83
CA ALA A 51 1.56 -6.53 2.24
C ALA A 51 0.73 -6.12 3.46
N ASP A 52 1.36 -5.44 4.40
CA ASP A 52 0.70 -4.90 5.58
C ASP A 52 -0.16 -3.68 5.23
N ALA A 53 -1.09 -3.32 6.11
CA ALA A 53 -1.83 -2.08 5.97
C ALA A 53 -0.88 -0.88 6.15
N LEU A 54 -0.91 0.05 5.21
CA LEU A 54 -0.12 1.27 5.28
C LEU A 54 -0.72 2.22 6.32
N ARG A 55 0.09 2.57 7.31
CA ARG A 55 -0.26 3.53 8.35
C ARG A 55 0.80 4.62 8.44
N CYS A 56 0.36 5.87 8.34
CA CYS A 56 1.22 7.03 8.54
C CYS A 56 1.13 7.54 9.97
N ASP A 57 2.28 7.91 10.55
CA ASP A 57 2.33 8.53 11.86
C ASP A 57 2.06 10.03 11.75
N TRP A 58 1.04 10.48 12.49
CA TRP A 58 0.57 11.85 12.43
C TRP A 58 1.65 12.91 12.75
N PRO A 59 2.52 12.73 13.76
CA PRO A 59 3.55 13.73 14.04
C PRO A 59 4.51 13.94 12.86
N LEU A 60 4.92 12.87 12.18
CA LEU A 60 5.77 12.97 10.99
C LEU A 60 4.99 13.55 9.80
N SER A 61 3.77 13.09 9.56
CA SER A 61 2.92 13.59 8.48
C SER A 61 2.64 15.09 8.63
N SER A 62 2.35 15.55 9.85
CA SER A 62 2.13 16.95 10.16
C SER A 62 3.39 17.80 9.96
N ARG A 63 4.57 17.25 10.28
CA ARG A 63 5.85 17.92 10.00
C ARG A 63 6.10 18.06 8.49
N VAL A 64 5.89 16.99 7.73
CA VAL A 64 5.99 17.00 6.26
C VAL A 64 5.06 18.06 5.67
N GLU A 65 3.80 18.08 6.10
CA GLU A 65 2.83 19.07 5.66
C GLU A 65 3.32 20.51 5.89
N ARG A 66 3.77 20.80 7.11
CA ARG A 66 4.26 22.13 7.49
C ARG A 66 5.44 22.55 6.62
N VAL A 67 6.45 21.69 6.47
CA VAL A 67 7.64 21.98 5.67
C VAL A 67 7.26 22.21 4.20
N CYS A 68 6.40 21.37 3.63
CA CYS A 68 5.94 21.52 2.25
C CYS A 68 5.21 22.85 2.04
N LYS A 69 4.34 23.25 2.96
CA LYS A 69 3.60 24.51 2.86
C LYS A 69 4.47 25.74 3.10
N GLU A 70 5.22 25.75 4.20
CA GLU A 70 5.93 26.96 4.65
C GLU A 70 7.25 27.19 3.92
N ALA A 71 8.04 26.13 3.67
CA ALA A 71 9.35 26.26 3.05
C ALA A 71 9.31 26.14 1.51
N LEU A 72 8.35 25.37 0.95
CA LEU A 72 8.31 25.06 -0.47
C LEU A 72 7.10 25.65 -1.20
N GLY A 73 6.13 26.21 -0.48
CA GLY A 73 4.89 26.74 -1.05
C GLY A 73 4.01 25.69 -1.73
N LEU A 74 4.18 24.41 -1.42
CA LEU A 74 3.43 23.33 -2.02
C LEU A 74 2.07 23.18 -1.36
N ARG A 75 1.06 22.85 -2.16
CA ARG A 75 -0.28 22.50 -1.65
C ARG A 75 -0.25 21.06 -1.13
N VAL A 76 -0.68 20.84 0.09
CA VAL A 76 -0.76 19.53 0.74
C VAL A 76 -2.20 19.20 1.08
N THR A 77 -2.58 17.95 0.85
CA THR A 77 -3.88 17.39 1.22
C THR A 77 -3.65 16.05 1.92
N HIS A 78 -4.31 15.85 3.07
CA HIS A 78 -4.33 14.55 3.72
C HIS A 78 -5.40 13.66 3.07
N VAL A 79 -5.03 12.41 2.83
CA VAL A 79 -5.96 11.39 2.36
C VAL A 79 -6.00 10.26 3.39
N ASN A 80 -7.21 9.82 3.74
CA ASN A 80 -7.40 8.78 4.77
C ASN A 80 -7.23 7.36 4.22
N ALA A 81 -7.21 7.20 2.89
CA ALA A 81 -7.03 5.93 2.23
C ALA A 81 -6.43 6.13 0.83
N LEU A 82 -5.54 5.26 0.44
CA LEU A 82 -4.93 5.21 -0.90
C LEU A 82 -5.81 4.44 -1.89
N GLY A 83 -7.12 4.64 -1.86
CA GLY A 83 -8.05 4.04 -2.83
C GLY A 83 -8.08 2.51 -2.84
N GLY A 84 -7.68 1.84 -1.73
CA GLY A 84 -7.67 0.38 -1.63
C GLY A 84 -6.48 -0.29 -2.33
N GLY A 85 -5.48 0.47 -2.78
CA GLY A 85 -4.22 -0.07 -3.27
C GLY A 85 -3.38 -0.72 -2.16
N SER A 86 -2.56 -1.70 -2.52
CA SER A 86 -1.48 -2.21 -1.69
C SER A 86 -0.18 -1.47 -2.02
N GLU A 87 0.70 -1.34 -1.03
CA GLU A 87 1.94 -0.58 -1.17
C GLU A 87 3.05 -1.34 -0.43
N ASP A 88 4.08 -1.75 -1.14
CA ASP A 88 5.22 -2.50 -0.56
C ASP A 88 5.95 -1.71 0.52
N PHE A 89 5.92 -0.38 0.43
CA PHE A 89 6.43 0.50 1.46
C PHE A 89 5.79 0.24 2.84
N SER A 90 4.58 -0.31 2.90
CA SER A 90 3.91 -0.67 4.15
C SER A 90 4.76 -1.60 5.02
N CYS A 91 5.45 -2.55 4.42
CA CYS A 91 6.34 -3.48 5.14
C CYS A 91 7.54 -2.75 5.76
N MET A 92 8.13 -1.78 5.02
CA MET A 92 9.24 -0.96 5.53
C MET A 92 8.77 -0.02 6.64
N SER A 93 7.64 0.66 6.45
CA SER A 93 7.08 1.58 7.45
C SER A 93 6.72 0.85 8.74
N GLN A 94 6.09 -0.30 8.64
CA GLN A 94 5.75 -1.12 9.80
C GLN A 94 7.01 -1.57 10.56
N ARG A 95 8.06 -1.96 9.85
CA ARG A 95 9.33 -2.33 10.48
C ARG A 95 9.94 -1.17 11.28
N VAL A 96 9.91 0.04 10.72
CA VAL A 96 10.39 1.25 11.43
C VAL A 96 9.53 1.54 12.66
N GLN A 97 8.21 1.47 12.53
CA GLN A 97 7.25 1.71 13.61
C GLN A 97 7.39 0.71 14.76
N GLN A 98 7.61 -0.57 14.45
CA GLN A 98 7.86 -1.64 15.45
C GLN A 98 9.13 -1.38 16.27
N GLN A 99 10.07 -0.62 15.73
CA GLN A 99 11.31 -0.22 16.42
C GLN A 99 11.20 1.13 17.13
N GLY A 100 9.98 1.69 17.25
CA GLY A 100 9.72 2.98 17.89
C GLY A 100 9.98 4.20 17.01
N GLY A 101 10.25 4.00 15.72
CA GLY A 101 10.36 5.08 14.75
C GLY A 101 8.99 5.54 14.21
N GLN A 102 9.02 6.55 13.35
CA GLN A 102 7.84 7.08 12.66
C GLN A 102 7.99 6.90 11.15
N ALA A 103 6.87 6.65 10.47
CA ALA A 103 6.81 6.53 9.02
C ALA A 103 5.63 7.34 8.45
N ALA A 104 5.82 7.89 7.27
CA ALA A 104 4.79 8.57 6.51
C ALA A 104 4.95 8.26 5.02
N TYR A 105 3.84 8.06 4.35
CA TYR A 105 3.78 7.90 2.90
C TYR A 105 3.30 9.20 2.27
N VAL A 106 4.00 9.66 1.25
CA VAL A 106 3.70 10.92 0.56
C VAL A 106 3.61 10.67 -0.93
N GLY A 107 2.45 10.96 -1.50
CA GLY A 107 2.25 10.98 -2.95
C GLY A 107 2.51 12.38 -3.51
N LEU A 108 3.34 12.47 -4.53
CA LEU A 108 3.51 13.69 -5.33
C LEU A 108 2.51 13.65 -6.47
N LEU A 109 1.53 14.53 -6.42
CA LEU A 109 0.51 14.61 -7.45
C LEU A 109 0.98 15.51 -8.60
N CYS A 110 0.95 15.01 -9.81
CA CYS A 110 1.26 15.74 -11.03
C CYS A 110 0.27 15.36 -12.14
N ALA A 111 0.35 16.06 -13.26
CA ALA A 111 -0.41 15.68 -14.43
C ALA A 111 0.11 14.34 -14.99
N CYS A 112 -0.80 13.40 -15.19
CA CYS A 112 -0.51 12.11 -15.78
C CYS A 112 -1.47 11.90 -16.96
N PRO A 113 -0.96 11.65 -18.18
CA PRO A 113 -1.80 11.44 -19.36
C PRO A 113 -2.58 10.13 -19.33
N ALA A 114 -2.10 9.15 -18.57
CA ALA A 114 -2.76 7.87 -18.37
C ALA A 114 -2.71 7.44 -16.89
N ALA A 115 -3.58 6.50 -16.51
CA ALA A 115 -3.59 5.93 -15.16
C ALA A 115 -2.32 5.10 -14.87
N ASN A 116 -2.04 4.87 -13.59
CA ASN A 116 -1.01 3.93 -13.17
C ASN A 116 -1.26 2.54 -13.79
N HIS A 117 -0.18 1.78 -14.02
CA HIS A 117 -0.22 0.45 -14.63
C HIS A 117 -0.78 0.46 -16.08
N ASN A 118 -0.53 1.51 -16.82
CA ASN A 118 -0.89 1.66 -18.24
C ASN A 118 0.40 1.80 -19.06
N ASP A 119 0.44 1.22 -20.25
CA ASP A 119 1.61 1.27 -21.15
C ASP A 119 1.89 2.67 -21.72
N HIS A 120 0.91 3.57 -21.65
CA HIS A 120 1.04 4.99 -21.95
C HIS A 120 1.23 5.89 -20.70
N PHE A 121 1.57 5.28 -19.55
CA PHE A 121 1.82 6.04 -18.34
C PHE A 121 3.02 6.96 -18.53
N ASP A 122 2.82 8.22 -18.17
CA ASP A 122 3.84 9.25 -18.13
C ASP A 122 3.47 10.26 -17.05
N PHE A 123 4.40 11.12 -16.65
CA PHE A 123 4.17 12.10 -15.60
C PHE A 123 4.99 13.37 -15.84
N ASP A 124 4.54 14.49 -15.28
CA ASP A 124 5.28 15.77 -15.32
C ASP A 124 6.59 15.64 -14.50
N GLU A 125 7.73 15.69 -15.17
CA GLU A 125 9.07 15.55 -14.56
C GLU A 125 9.38 16.63 -13.51
N GLN A 126 8.64 17.75 -13.48
CA GLN A 126 8.75 18.73 -12.39
C GLN A 126 8.45 18.10 -11.02
N ALA A 127 7.69 17.02 -10.98
CA ALA A 127 7.45 16.24 -9.76
C ALA A 127 8.74 15.71 -9.14
N LEU A 128 9.76 15.37 -9.95
CA LEU A 128 11.06 14.89 -9.46
C LEU A 128 11.78 15.99 -8.67
N ALA A 129 11.81 17.21 -9.21
CA ALA A 129 12.42 18.36 -8.52
C ALA A 129 11.68 18.68 -7.21
N ASN A 130 10.35 18.66 -7.23
CA ASN A 130 9.51 18.87 -6.05
C ASN A 130 9.75 17.79 -4.99
N GLY A 131 9.90 16.52 -5.40
CA GLY A 131 10.22 15.40 -4.51
C GLY A 131 11.58 15.56 -3.84
N ALA A 132 12.61 15.86 -4.62
CA ALA A 132 13.96 16.09 -4.10
C ALA A 132 13.99 17.26 -3.11
N ALA A 133 13.31 18.37 -3.43
CA ALA A 133 13.21 19.52 -2.54
C ALA A 133 12.48 19.17 -1.24
N MET A 134 11.37 18.41 -1.32
CA MET A 134 10.61 17.96 -0.17
C MET A 134 11.46 17.09 0.75
N PHE A 135 12.11 16.04 0.24
CA PHE A 135 12.95 15.17 1.06
C PHE A 135 14.09 15.92 1.71
N THR A 136 14.74 16.84 0.98
CA THR A 136 15.82 17.67 1.50
C THR A 136 15.33 18.56 2.65
N ALA A 137 14.24 19.28 2.44
CA ALA A 137 13.71 20.22 3.44
C ALA A 137 13.18 19.49 4.69
N VAL A 138 12.48 18.36 4.52
CA VAL A 138 12.00 17.55 5.63
C VAL A 138 13.17 16.98 6.43
N THR A 139 14.18 16.43 5.76
CA THR A 139 15.37 15.90 6.42
C THR A 139 16.09 17.00 7.21
N ALA A 140 16.30 18.16 6.63
CA ALA A 140 16.90 19.30 7.33
C ALA A 140 16.09 19.68 8.58
N SER A 141 14.76 19.70 8.47
CA SER A 141 13.89 20.00 9.61
C SER A 141 13.89 18.94 10.72
N LEU A 142 14.24 17.68 10.40
CA LEU A 142 14.34 16.61 11.39
C LEU A 142 15.68 16.62 12.13
N LEU A 143 16.72 17.20 11.52
CA LEU A 143 18.07 17.27 12.07
C LEU A 143 18.33 18.58 12.86
N ALA A 144 17.44 19.56 12.73
CA ALA A 144 17.49 20.83 13.45
C ALA A 144 16.84 20.71 14.84
#